data_d01c8c017ece6e3c1e369cc22b1fd5a3
#
_entry.id   d01c8c017ece6e3c1e369cc22b1fd5a3
#
_cell.length_a   1.000
_cell.length_b   1.000
_cell.length_c   1.000
_cell.angle_alpha   90.00
_cell.angle_beta   90.00
_cell.angle_gamma   90.00
#
_symmetry.space_group_name_H-M   'P 1'
#
loop_
_entity.id
_entity.type
_entity.pdbx_description
1 polymer ?
#
loop_
_entity_poly.entity_id
_entity_poly.type
_entity_poly.pdbx_seq_one_letter_code
_entity_poly.pdbx_strand_id
1 'polypeptide(L)'
;MLVRDADGPAVCVGLDLGTGSARALAVAADGAVAGRGAAELHSRRDGDRHEQDAASWWKAVAGACREALRDVAPDRVRAVATCATSGTIVLVDRDGEPLTPALMYDDGRAAEQAERLGLATSWALPKLAWLLEHDPAARAPGARLTHQPDVVNRRLVGQPVASDSSHALKTGYDPGRDRWGDAAEPAELLPDVVAPGTALGTVCAQAAEQTGLPAGIPVVAGMTDGCAAQIAAGALRPGDCNSVLGTTLVLKGCSRERIEDRAHGVYSHRSPDEGWLPGGASSSGAGVLPATFPDRDLDELGRRAAEHERTSVLAYPLVSRGERFPFAAPDARAFMLGTPADEGEHAAALLQGLALVERLCLARLEQLGAPTGGELSLTGGAARSRPFCRLRAEVLGREVRLPESAEGAFGMALLAASTEEPL
;
A
#
# COMPACT_ATOMS: atom_id res chain seq x y z
N MET A 1 0.97 -31.22 -28.07
CA MET A 1 -0.24 -30.65 -27.48
C MET A 1 -0.37 -31.31 -26.10
N LEU A 2 0.28 -30.69 -25.09
CA LEU A 2 0.20 -31.17 -23.71
C LEU A 2 -1.23 -30.89 -23.22
N VAL A 3 -1.93 -31.94 -22.82
CA VAL A 3 -3.22 -31.86 -22.11
C VAL A 3 -2.92 -31.11 -20.80
N ARG A 4 -3.43 -29.90 -20.66
CA ARG A 4 -3.40 -29.16 -19.38
C ARG A 4 -4.33 -29.92 -18.45
N ASP A 5 -3.78 -30.41 -17.33
CA ASP A 5 -4.60 -31.04 -16.29
C ASP A 5 -5.62 -30.01 -15.77
N ALA A 6 -6.90 -30.28 -16.05
CA ALA A 6 -8.03 -29.50 -15.53
C ALA A 6 -8.26 -29.71 -14.01
N ASP A 7 -7.45 -30.57 -13.37
CA ASP A 7 -7.68 -31.07 -12.02
C ASP A 7 -6.97 -30.29 -10.87
N GLY A 8 -6.49 -29.06 -11.13
CA GLY A 8 -5.90 -28.25 -10.06
C GLY A 8 -6.94 -27.44 -9.26
N PRO A 9 -6.62 -26.99 -8.02
CA PRO A 9 -7.53 -26.17 -7.22
C PRO A 9 -7.89 -24.85 -7.93
N ALA A 10 -9.08 -24.31 -7.62
CA ALA A 10 -9.47 -22.97 -8.06
C ALA A 10 -8.44 -21.93 -7.61
N VAL A 11 -8.25 -20.91 -8.43
CA VAL A 11 -7.32 -19.79 -8.14
C VAL A 11 -8.03 -18.46 -8.29
N CYS A 12 -7.63 -17.48 -7.46
CA CYS A 12 -7.96 -16.07 -7.65
C CYS A 12 -6.72 -15.28 -8.06
N VAL A 13 -6.91 -14.22 -8.82
CA VAL A 13 -5.83 -13.39 -9.33
C VAL A 13 -5.78 -12.08 -8.54
N GLY A 14 -4.65 -11.79 -7.93
CA GLY A 14 -4.40 -10.48 -7.35
C GLY A 14 -3.43 -9.69 -8.21
N LEU A 15 -3.72 -8.40 -8.35
CA LEU A 15 -2.94 -7.42 -9.09
C LEU A 15 -2.40 -6.37 -8.13
N ASP A 16 -1.14 -5.97 -8.31
CA ASP A 16 -0.50 -4.92 -7.52
C ASP A 16 0.20 -3.93 -8.46
N LEU A 17 -0.28 -2.68 -8.47
CA LEU A 17 0.34 -1.58 -9.19
C LEU A 17 1.19 -0.74 -8.24
N GLY A 18 2.47 -1.09 -8.17
CA GLY A 18 3.46 -0.29 -7.46
C GLY A 18 4.00 0.86 -8.30
N THR A 19 5.01 1.56 -7.76
CA THR A 19 5.68 2.67 -8.47
C THR A 19 6.55 2.18 -9.63
N GLY A 20 7.24 1.05 -9.47
CA GLY A 20 8.21 0.56 -10.45
C GLY A 20 7.76 -0.66 -11.23
N SER A 21 6.65 -1.28 -10.88
CA SER A 21 6.15 -2.48 -11.56
C SER A 21 4.68 -2.76 -11.29
N ALA A 22 4.01 -3.38 -12.26
CA ALA A 22 2.76 -4.13 -12.07
C ALA A 22 3.10 -5.59 -11.81
N ARG A 23 2.42 -6.22 -10.86
CA ARG A 23 2.58 -7.63 -10.49
C ARG A 23 1.24 -8.33 -10.52
N ALA A 24 1.25 -9.61 -10.90
CA ALA A 24 0.09 -10.48 -10.87
C ALA A 24 0.45 -11.80 -10.20
N LEU A 25 -0.39 -12.27 -9.29
CA LEU A 25 -0.29 -13.60 -8.67
C LEU A 25 -1.58 -14.36 -8.87
N ALA A 26 -1.49 -15.61 -9.33
CA ALA A 26 -2.57 -16.57 -9.29
C ALA A 26 -2.40 -17.43 -8.02
N VAL A 27 -3.35 -17.35 -7.09
CA VAL A 27 -3.26 -17.96 -5.76
C VAL A 27 -4.42 -18.91 -5.56
N ALA A 28 -4.12 -20.14 -5.13
CA ALA A 28 -5.12 -21.14 -4.80
C ALA A 28 -5.72 -20.93 -3.40
N ALA A 29 -6.84 -21.59 -3.10
CA ALA A 29 -7.53 -21.45 -1.81
C ALA A 29 -6.67 -21.87 -0.59
N ASP A 30 -5.71 -22.77 -0.78
CA ASP A 30 -4.74 -23.17 0.25
C ASP A 30 -3.55 -22.20 0.42
N GLY A 31 -3.53 -21.08 -0.32
CA GLY A 31 -2.46 -20.09 -0.33
C GLY A 31 -1.31 -20.43 -1.29
N ALA A 32 -1.35 -21.55 -1.99
CA ALA A 32 -0.31 -21.91 -2.94
C ALA A 32 -0.32 -20.96 -4.16
N VAL A 33 0.85 -20.45 -4.53
CA VAL A 33 1.00 -19.59 -5.70
C VAL A 33 1.17 -20.45 -6.94
N ALA A 34 0.13 -20.51 -7.77
CA ALA A 34 0.08 -21.27 -9.02
C ALA A 34 0.79 -20.55 -10.18
N GLY A 35 0.92 -19.22 -10.11
CA GLY A 35 1.61 -18.47 -11.15
C GLY A 35 1.96 -17.05 -10.72
N ARG A 36 3.02 -16.50 -11.32
CA ARG A 36 3.55 -15.16 -11.07
C ARG A 36 3.86 -14.46 -12.37
N GLY A 37 3.63 -13.16 -12.40
CA GLY A 37 4.04 -12.31 -13.51
C GLY A 37 4.33 -10.90 -13.04
N ALA A 38 5.22 -10.22 -13.77
CA ALA A 38 5.58 -8.84 -13.50
C ALA A 38 5.89 -8.09 -14.78
N ALA A 39 5.64 -6.77 -14.77
CA ALA A 39 6.04 -5.88 -15.84
C ALA A 39 6.48 -4.54 -15.26
N GLU A 40 7.51 -3.96 -15.84
CA GLU A 40 8.06 -2.68 -15.38
C GLU A 40 7.11 -1.52 -15.69
N LEU A 41 7.14 -0.53 -14.78
CA LEU A 41 6.51 0.77 -14.93
C LEU A 41 7.57 1.86 -14.83
N HIS A 42 7.43 2.87 -15.65
CA HIS A 42 8.36 3.99 -15.70
C HIS A 42 7.73 5.26 -15.17
N SER A 43 8.47 5.96 -14.33
CA SER A 43 8.09 7.25 -13.78
C SER A 43 8.92 8.38 -14.41
N ARG A 44 8.31 9.54 -14.52
CA ARG A 44 9.01 10.80 -14.77
C ARG A 44 9.13 11.57 -13.46
N ARG A 45 10.36 11.95 -13.13
CA ARG A 45 10.65 12.82 -11.97
C ARG A 45 11.32 14.10 -12.46
N ASP A 46 10.84 15.24 -11.94
CA ASP A 46 11.37 16.56 -12.22
C ASP A 46 11.17 17.46 -10.99
N GLY A 47 12.23 17.65 -10.23
CA GLY A 47 12.18 18.31 -8.93
C GLY A 47 11.25 17.55 -7.96
N ASP A 48 10.21 18.22 -7.50
CA ASP A 48 9.17 17.71 -6.61
C ASP A 48 8.06 16.94 -7.35
N ARG A 49 8.06 16.96 -8.70
CA ARG A 49 7.07 16.28 -9.53
C ARG A 49 7.40 14.80 -9.70
N HIS A 50 6.38 13.97 -9.55
CA HIS A 50 6.47 12.55 -9.82
C HIS A 50 5.22 12.09 -10.58
N GLU A 51 5.40 11.74 -11.85
CA GLU A 51 4.31 11.42 -12.78
C GLU A 51 4.49 10.05 -13.41
N GLN A 52 3.38 9.44 -13.79
CA GLN A 52 3.34 8.28 -14.68
C GLN A 52 2.33 8.50 -15.81
N ASP A 53 2.57 7.82 -16.93
CA ASP A 53 1.57 7.66 -17.98
C ASP A 53 0.56 6.57 -17.58
N ALA A 54 -0.67 6.98 -17.24
CA ALA A 54 -1.72 6.05 -16.83
C ALA A 54 -2.10 5.04 -17.92
N ALA A 55 -1.91 5.36 -19.21
CA ALA A 55 -2.15 4.44 -20.31
C ALA A 55 -1.17 3.24 -20.28
N SER A 56 0.03 3.45 -19.73
CA SER A 56 1.05 2.38 -19.59
C SER A 56 0.65 1.31 -18.55
N TRP A 57 -0.17 1.66 -17.56
CA TRP A 57 -0.57 0.75 -16.49
C TRP A 57 -1.30 -0.48 -17.01
N TRP A 58 -2.25 -0.26 -17.94
CA TRP A 58 -3.00 -1.37 -18.53
C TRP A 58 -2.10 -2.35 -19.28
N LYS A 59 -1.15 -1.84 -20.06
CA LYS A 59 -0.19 -2.68 -20.80
C LYS A 59 0.66 -3.54 -19.85
N ALA A 60 1.13 -2.94 -18.76
CA ALA A 60 1.93 -3.62 -17.74
C ALA A 60 1.11 -4.70 -17.02
N VAL A 61 -0.12 -4.38 -16.59
CA VAL A 61 -1.03 -5.34 -15.95
C VAL A 61 -1.35 -6.50 -16.88
N ALA A 62 -1.72 -6.22 -18.15
CA ALA A 62 -2.02 -7.27 -19.13
C ALA A 62 -0.81 -8.18 -19.38
N GLY A 63 0.40 -7.62 -19.42
CA GLY A 63 1.64 -8.39 -19.51
C GLY A 63 1.86 -9.31 -18.30
N ALA A 64 1.75 -8.75 -17.09
CA ALA A 64 1.89 -9.49 -15.84
C ALA A 64 0.84 -10.60 -15.71
N CYS A 65 -0.43 -10.34 -16.06
CA CYS A 65 -1.48 -11.35 -16.07
C CYS A 65 -1.17 -12.52 -16.99
N ARG A 66 -0.80 -12.25 -18.26
CA ARG A 66 -0.45 -13.31 -19.21
C ARG A 66 0.69 -14.18 -18.72
N GLU A 67 1.68 -13.57 -18.08
CA GLU A 67 2.79 -14.31 -17.50
C GLU A 67 2.33 -15.18 -16.32
N ALA A 68 1.57 -14.61 -15.39
CA ALA A 68 1.06 -15.33 -14.23
C ALA A 68 0.13 -16.49 -14.60
N LEU A 69 -0.61 -16.36 -15.71
CA LEU A 69 -1.58 -17.34 -16.14
C LEU A 69 -1.05 -18.32 -17.22
N ARG A 70 0.23 -18.24 -17.57
CA ARG A 70 0.82 -19.05 -18.66
C ARG A 70 0.54 -20.54 -18.52
N ASP A 71 0.65 -21.06 -17.29
CA ASP A 71 0.51 -22.48 -16.97
C ASP A 71 -0.75 -22.77 -16.13
N VAL A 72 -1.62 -21.78 -15.96
CA VAL A 72 -2.90 -21.91 -15.24
C VAL A 72 -4.04 -22.15 -16.25
N ALA A 73 -4.81 -23.21 -16.04
CA ALA A 73 -5.98 -23.48 -16.88
C ALA A 73 -7.05 -22.40 -16.64
N PRO A 74 -7.65 -21.82 -17.72
CA PRO A 74 -8.58 -20.70 -17.58
C PRO A 74 -9.80 -20.99 -16.70
N ASP A 75 -10.31 -22.22 -16.74
CA ASP A 75 -11.47 -22.70 -15.97
C ASP A 75 -11.20 -22.81 -14.46
N ARG A 76 -9.96 -22.66 -14.04
CA ARG A 76 -9.57 -22.58 -12.62
C ARG A 76 -9.66 -21.17 -12.05
N VAL A 77 -9.63 -20.13 -12.88
CA VAL A 77 -9.60 -18.72 -12.42
C VAL A 77 -11.02 -18.27 -12.06
N ARG A 78 -11.22 -17.82 -10.81
CA ARG A 78 -12.53 -17.49 -10.26
C ARG A 78 -12.82 -15.99 -10.16
N ALA A 79 -11.86 -15.19 -9.77
CA ALA A 79 -12.04 -13.76 -9.57
C ALA A 79 -10.71 -13.01 -9.69
N VAL A 80 -10.77 -11.67 -9.80
CA VAL A 80 -9.60 -10.79 -9.81
C VAL A 80 -9.85 -9.54 -8.95
N ALA A 81 -8.84 -9.11 -8.18
CA ALA A 81 -8.85 -7.84 -7.46
C ALA A 81 -7.53 -7.10 -7.64
N THR A 82 -7.57 -5.77 -7.53
CA THR A 82 -6.41 -4.88 -7.80
C THR A 82 -6.11 -4.01 -6.60
N CYS A 83 -4.86 -3.98 -6.12
CA CYS A 83 -4.35 -2.92 -5.25
C CYS A 83 -3.41 -1.99 -6.01
N ALA A 84 -3.21 -0.80 -5.45
CA ALA A 84 -2.30 0.19 -6.00
C ALA A 84 -1.78 1.16 -4.94
N THR A 85 -0.90 2.08 -5.34
CA THR A 85 -0.34 3.10 -4.44
C THR A 85 -1.42 4.06 -3.93
N SER A 86 -1.40 4.28 -2.61
CA SER A 86 -2.38 5.11 -1.92
C SER A 86 -2.13 6.61 -2.12
N GLY A 87 -3.01 7.30 -2.81
CA GLY A 87 -2.93 8.74 -3.06
C GLY A 87 -2.43 9.12 -4.46
N THR A 88 -2.31 8.16 -5.37
CA THR A 88 -2.08 8.37 -6.81
C THR A 88 -3.41 8.61 -7.51
N ILE A 89 -3.50 9.71 -8.28
CA ILE A 89 -4.71 10.12 -9.01
C ILE A 89 -4.40 10.55 -10.44
N VAL A 90 -5.41 10.47 -11.30
CA VAL A 90 -5.40 10.96 -12.67
C VAL A 90 -6.79 11.52 -13.02
N LEU A 91 -6.86 12.53 -13.86
CA LEU A 91 -8.11 12.95 -14.49
C LEU A 91 -8.29 12.20 -15.79
N VAL A 92 -9.50 11.66 -15.99
CA VAL A 92 -9.88 10.96 -17.22
C VAL A 92 -11.12 11.59 -17.83
N ASP A 93 -11.32 11.39 -19.12
CA ASP A 93 -12.55 11.76 -19.83
C ASP A 93 -13.67 10.74 -19.62
N ARG A 94 -14.81 10.93 -20.32
CA ARG A 94 -15.97 10.02 -20.26
C ARG A 94 -15.65 8.59 -20.72
N ASP A 95 -14.69 8.46 -21.63
CA ASP A 95 -14.29 7.16 -22.18
C ASP A 95 -13.23 6.48 -21.29
N GLY A 96 -12.71 7.21 -20.29
CA GLY A 96 -11.69 6.74 -19.34
C GLY A 96 -10.27 6.92 -19.85
N GLU A 97 -10.10 7.74 -20.90
CA GLU A 97 -8.77 8.08 -21.38
C GLU A 97 -8.15 9.20 -20.52
N PRO A 98 -6.87 9.11 -20.19
CA PRO A 98 -6.20 10.10 -19.36
C PRO A 98 -6.21 11.50 -19.99
N LEU A 99 -6.68 12.48 -19.23
CA LEU A 99 -6.64 13.90 -19.59
C LEU A 99 -5.35 14.58 -19.07
N THR A 100 -4.74 14.00 -18.04
CA THR A 100 -3.51 14.49 -17.40
C THR A 100 -2.52 13.35 -17.22
N PRO A 101 -1.24 13.62 -17.00
CA PRO A 101 -0.37 12.65 -16.36
C PRO A 101 -0.94 12.24 -15.00
N ALA A 102 -0.69 11.01 -14.58
CA ALA A 102 -1.04 10.57 -13.23
C ALA A 102 -0.07 11.21 -12.22
N LEU A 103 -0.61 11.84 -11.18
CA LEU A 103 0.15 12.39 -10.08
C LEU A 103 0.37 11.28 -9.04
N MET A 104 1.62 10.86 -8.87
CA MET A 104 1.96 9.76 -7.95
C MET A 104 1.76 10.18 -6.49
N TYR A 105 1.66 9.19 -5.61
CA TYR A 105 1.41 9.42 -4.18
C TYR A 105 2.42 10.35 -3.50
N ASP A 106 3.67 10.34 -3.94
CA ASP A 106 4.78 11.16 -3.44
C ASP A 106 5.10 12.38 -4.32
N ASP A 107 4.20 12.75 -5.22
CA ASP A 107 4.29 14.00 -5.96
C ASP A 107 4.11 15.19 -5.02
N GLY A 108 5.12 16.06 -4.95
CA GLY A 108 5.20 17.16 -3.99
C GLY A 108 4.65 18.49 -4.46
N ARG A 109 4.21 18.60 -5.76
CA ARG A 109 3.77 19.88 -6.34
C ARG A 109 2.62 20.58 -5.61
N ALA A 110 1.80 19.81 -4.88
CA ALA A 110 0.65 20.30 -4.14
C ALA A 110 0.98 20.68 -2.67
N ALA A 111 2.23 21.07 -2.38
CA ALA A 111 2.66 21.38 -1.01
C ALA A 111 1.87 22.54 -0.38
N GLU A 112 1.58 23.59 -1.15
CA GLU A 112 0.78 24.74 -0.69
C GLU A 112 -0.67 24.32 -0.37
N GLN A 113 -1.30 23.52 -1.23
CA GLN A 113 -2.64 22.98 -1.01
C GLN A 113 -2.67 22.05 0.20
N ALA A 114 -1.62 21.24 0.39
CA ALA A 114 -1.49 20.37 1.55
C ALA A 114 -1.41 21.16 2.86
N GLU A 115 -0.62 22.23 2.91
CA GLU A 115 -0.53 23.12 4.07
C GLU A 115 -1.88 23.78 4.37
N ARG A 116 -2.54 24.34 3.36
CA ARG A 116 -3.87 24.98 3.48
C ARG A 116 -4.95 24.02 3.99
N LEU A 117 -4.88 22.75 3.59
CA LEU A 117 -5.83 21.71 4.01
C LEU A 117 -5.44 21.01 5.32
N GLY A 118 -4.27 21.28 5.87
CA GLY A 118 -3.74 20.59 7.05
C GLY A 118 -3.48 19.09 6.81
N LEU A 119 -3.09 18.72 5.57
CA LEU A 119 -2.86 17.36 5.14
C LEU A 119 -1.39 17.16 4.70
N ALA A 120 -0.94 15.92 4.64
CA ALA A 120 0.34 15.60 4.02
C ALA A 120 0.24 15.65 2.48
N THR A 121 1.32 15.99 1.79
CA THR A 121 1.42 16.00 0.32
C THR A 121 1.12 14.63 -0.30
N SER A 122 1.32 13.55 0.44
CA SER A 122 1.00 12.19 0.01
C SER A 122 -0.51 11.88 -0.05
N TRP A 123 -1.37 12.78 0.41
CA TRP A 123 -2.81 12.66 0.22
C TRP A 123 -3.20 13.08 -1.20
N ALA A 124 -4.26 12.47 -1.71
CA ALA A 124 -4.78 12.78 -3.05
C ALA A 124 -5.55 14.11 -3.09
N LEU A 125 -6.22 14.48 -1.99
CA LEU A 125 -7.02 15.71 -1.93
C LEU A 125 -6.22 16.99 -2.22
N PRO A 126 -4.99 17.21 -1.68
CA PRO A 126 -4.16 18.33 -2.11
C PRO A 126 -3.84 18.33 -3.60
N LYS A 127 -3.59 17.16 -4.20
CA LYS A 127 -3.29 17.02 -5.63
C LYS A 127 -4.53 17.34 -6.48
N LEU A 128 -5.71 16.93 -6.03
CA LEU A 128 -6.97 17.35 -6.68
C LEU A 128 -7.15 18.85 -6.63
N ALA A 129 -6.93 19.48 -5.46
CA ALA A 129 -7.01 20.94 -5.32
C ALA A 129 -6.02 21.65 -6.26
N TRP A 130 -4.79 21.14 -6.36
CA TRP A 130 -3.79 21.67 -7.30
C TRP A 130 -4.25 21.55 -8.76
N LEU A 131 -4.80 20.41 -9.18
CA LEU A 131 -5.32 20.21 -10.54
C LEU A 131 -6.46 21.19 -10.84
N LEU A 132 -7.37 21.42 -9.90
CA LEU A 132 -8.47 22.37 -10.05
C LEU A 132 -7.99 23.81 -10.23
N GLU A 133 -6.90 24.18 -9.59
CA GLU A 133 -6.31 25.51 -9.67
C GLU A 133 -5.48 25.73 -10.94
N HIS A 134 -4.73 24.72 -11.38
CA HIS A 134 -3.65 24.88 -12.35
C HIS A 134 -3.86 24.15 -13.68
N ASP A 135 -4.72 23.12 -13.72
CA ASP A 135 -4.90 22.31 -14.92
C ASP A 135 -6.30 22.52 -15.55
N PRO A 136 -6.39 23.05 -16.79
CA PRO A 136 -7.67 23.24 -17.45
C PRO A 136 -8.42 21.92 -17.71
N ALA A 137 -7.75 20.78 -17.73
CA ALA A 137 -8.36 19.46 -17.87
C ALA A 137 -9.35 19.16 -16.75
N ALA A 138 -9.15 19.71 -15.55
CA ALA A 138 -10.07 19.57 -14.43
C ALA A 138 -11.46 20.21 -14.68
N ARG A 139 -11.55 21.12 -15.68
CA ARG A 139 -12.79 21.76 -16.09
C ARG A 139 -13.33 21.24 -17.42
N ALA A 140 -12.70 20.21 -17.98
CA ALA A 140 -13.16 19.61 -19.23
C ALA A 140 -14.53 18.96 -19.02
N PRO A 141 -15.47 19.10 -19.98
CA PRO A 141 -16.80 18.49 -19.88
C PRO A 141 -16.69 16.97 -19.74
N GLY A 142 -17.20 16.43 -18.63
CA GLY A 142 -17.19 15.00 -18.34
C GLY A 142 -15.88 14.47 -17.77
N ALA A 143 -14.95 15.35 -17.40
CA ALA A 143 -13.78 14.96 -16.62
C ALA A 143 -14.20 14.22 -15.32
N ARG A 144 -13.40 13.23 -14.92
CA ARG A 144 -13.57 12.45 -13.69
C ARG A 144 -12.22 12.24 -13.03
N LEU A 145 -12.18 12.35 -11.71
CA LEU A 145 -11.06 11.87 -10.92
C LEU A 145 -11.10 10.35 -10.85
N THR A 146 -9.95 9.75 -11.04
CA THR A 146 -9.81 8.29 -11.03
C THR A 146 -8.56 7.93 -10.23
N HIS A 147 -8.68 6.95 -9.33
CA HIS A 147 -7.53 6.40 -8.62
C HIS A 147 -6.83 5.35 -9.50
N GLN A 148 -5.58 5.07 -9.17
CA GLN A 148 -4.75 4.18 -9.98
C GLN A 148 -5.39 2.80 -10.26
N PRO A 149 -6.00 2.07 -9.28
CA PRO A 149 -6.59 0.77 -9.56
C PRO A 149 -7.87 0.87 -10.42
N ASP A 150 -8.60 2.00 -10.33
CA ASP A 150 -9.86 2.15 -11.04
C ASP A 150 -9.65 2.27 -12.56
N VAL A 151 -8.49 2.79 -13.00
CA VAL A 151 -8.09 2.78 -14.42
C VAL A 151 -8.00 1.34 -14.93
N VAL A 152 -7.41 0.44 -14.14
CA VAL A 152 -7.29 -0.98 -14.48
C VAL A 152 -8.64 -1.68 -14.38
N ASN A 153 -9.39 -1.47 -13.30
CA ASN A 153 -10.69 -2.09 -13.07
C ASN A 153 -11.69 -1.70 -14.17
N ARG A 154 -11.70 -0.43 -14.60
CA ARG A 154 -12.50 0.02 -15.74
C ARG A 154 -12.14 -0.73 -17.03
N ARG A 155 -10.87 -0.95 -17.31
CA ARG A 155 -10.41 -1.72 -18.48
C ARG A 155 -10.80 -3.20 -18.35
N LEU A 156 -10.72 -3.77 -17.15
CA LEU A 156 -11.16 -5.15 -16.89
C LEU A 156 -12.66 -5.33 -17.15
N VAL A 157 -13.48 -4.39 -16.66
CA VAL A 157 -14.96 -4.47 -16.76
C VAL A 157 -15.48 -3.96 -18.12
N GLY A 158 -14.75 -3.04 -18.76
CA GLY A 158 -15.15 -2.44 -20.04
C GLY A 158 -16.17 -1.29 -19.91
N GLN A 159 -16.43 -0.81 -18.69
CA GLN A 159 -17.33 0.32 -18.38
C GLN A 159 -16.89 1.04 -17.11
N PRO A 160 -17.42 2.26 -16.83
CA PRO A 160 -17.11 2.96 -15.57
C PRO A 160 -17.38 2.09 -14.35
N VAL A 161 -16.47 2.17 -13.35
CA VAL A 161 -16.57 1.43 -12.10
C VAL A 161 -16.50 2.40 -10.92
N ALA A 162 -17.02 1.98 -9.77
CA ALA A 162 -16.82 2.66 -8.51
C ALA A 162 -15.37 2.49 -8.00
N SER A 163 -14.91 3.43 -7.20
CA SER A 163 -13.63 3.35 -6.47
C SER A 163 -13.81 2.62 -5.16
N ASP A 164 -12.77 1.97 -4.66
CA ASP A 164 -12.81 1.45 -3.30
C ASP A 164 -12.60 2.53 -2.24
N SER A 165 -13.21 2.34 -1.07
CA SER A 165 -13.18 3.33 0.01
C SER A 165 -11.78 3.57 0.59
N SER A 166 -10.83 2.65 0.39
CA SER A 166 -9.46 2.80 0.92
C SER A 166 -8.61 3.76 0.08
N HIS A 167 -8.78 3.78 -1.25
CA HIS A 167 -8.18 4.81 -2.11
C HIS A 167 -8.90 6.15 -1.98
N ALA A 168 -10.23 6.15 -1.97
CA ALA A 168 -11.06 7.35 -1.84
C ALA A 168 -10.79 8.11 -0.53
N LEU A 169 -10.38 7.44 0.56
CA LEU A 169 -10.09 8.05 1.85
C LEU A 169 -9.11 9.22 1.74
N LYS A 170 -7.99 9.04 1.01
CA LYS A 170 -7.00 10.11 0.84
C LYS A 170 -7.44 11.24 -0.08
N THR A 171 -8.54 11.06 -0.79
CA THR A 171 -9.20 12.10 -1.58
C THR A 171 -10.28 12.84 -0.79
N GLY A 172 -10.47 12.47 0.48
CA GLY A 172 -11.40 13.14 1.38
C GLY A 172 -12.72 12.40 1.61
N TYR A 173 -12.85 11.15 1.16
CA TYR A 173 -13.99 10.30 1.49
C TYR A 173 -13.95 9.87 2.96
N ASP A 174 -15.09 9.94 3.63
CA ASP A 174 -15.25 9.45 5.00
C ASP A 174 -15.93 8.07 4.99
N PRO A 175 -15.16 6.98 5.14
CA PRO A 175 -15.71 5.63 5.09
C PRO A 175 -16.60 5.29 6.29
N GLY A 176 -16.60 6.09 7.36
CA GLY A 176 -17.49 5.90 8.52
C GLY A 176 -18.84 6.55 8.33
N ARG A 177 -18.92 7.61 7.51
CA ARG A 177 -20.17 8.31 7.18
C ARG A 177 -20.68 7.96 5.78
N ASP A 178 -19.90 7.18 5.03
CA ASP A 178 -20.21 6.75 3.67
C ASP A 178 -20.48 7.94 2.73
N ARG A 179 -19.64 8.97 2.81
CA ARG A 179 -19.78 10.19 1.99
C ARG A 179 -18.47 10.93 1.79
N TRP A 180 -18.43 11.73 0.74
CA TRP A 180 -17.36 12.69 0.54
C TRP A 180 -17.41 13.80 1.59
N GLY A 181 -16.24 14.27 2.03
CA GLY A 181 -16.12 15.45 2.89
C GLY A 181 -16.27 16.74 2.10
N ASP A 182 -16.62 17.82 2.78
CA ASP A 182 -16.92 19.13 2.15
C ASP A 182 -15.73 19.74 1.38
N ALA A 183 -14.50 19.32 1.69
CA ALA A 183 -13.30 19.76 0.96
C ALA A 183 -13.05 18.98 -0.35
N ALA A 184 -13.77 17.88 -0.58
CA ALA A 184 -13.66 17.08 -1.80
C ALA A 184 -14.69 17.56 -2.84
N GLU A 185 -14.39 18.67 -3.48
CA GLU A 185 -15.23 19.31 -4.50
C GLU A 185 -14.42 19.55 -5.78
N PRO A 186 -15.07 19.66 -6.96
CA PRO A 186 -16.51 19.55 -7.19
C PRO A 186 -17.00 18.09 -7.24
N ALA A 187 -18.20 17.84 -6.74
CA ALA A 187 -18.77 16.49 -6.61
C ALA A 187 -18.90 15.73 -7.94
N GLU A 188 -19.08 16.44 -9.04
CA GLU A 188 -19.18 15.86 -10.38
C GLU A 188 -17.87 15.24 -10.89
N LEU A 189 -16.73 15.57 -10.28
CA LEU A 189 -15.46 14.90 -10.58
C LEU A 189 -15.27 13.60 -9.81
N LEU A 190 -15.93 13.45 -8.67
CA LEU A 190 -15.68 12.37 -7.74
C LEU A 190 -16.34 11.07 -8.19
N PRO A 191 -15.68 9.90 -8.04
CA PRO A 191 -16.28 8.61 -8.34
C PRO A 191 -17.32 8.21 -7.29
N ASP A 192 -18.21 7.30 -7.66
CA ASP A 192 -18.94 6.50 -6.68
C ASP A 192 -17.96 5.65 -5.86
N VAL A 193 -18.31 5.36 -4.60
CA VAL A 193 -17.43 4.61 -3.70
C VAL A 193 -18.12 3.37 -3.16
N VAL A 194 -17.37 2.27 -3.08
CA VAL A 194 -17.83 1.00 -2.52
C VAL A 194 -16.86 0.47 -1.46
N ALA A 195 -17.32 -0.46 -0.65
CA ALA A 195 -16.46 -1.17 0.28
C ALA A 195 -15.48 -2.10 -0.45
N PRO A 196 -14.27 -2.35 0.10
CA PRO A 196 -13.40 -3.42 -0.38
C PRO A 196 -14.12 -4.76 -0.42
N GLY A 197 -13.83 -5.60 -1.41
CA GLY A 197 -14.51 -6.88 -1.60
C GLY A 197 -15.81 -6.80 -2.40
N THR A 198 -16.33 -5.60 -2.71
CA THR A 198 -17.54 -5.44 -3.53
C THR A 198 -17.26 -5.80 -4.99
N ALA A 199 -18.18 -6.53 -5.63
CA ALA A 199 -18.09 -6.82 -7.07
C ALA A 199 -18.31 -5.53 -7.88
N LEU A 200 -17.35 -5.17 -8.74
CA LEU A 200 -17.41 -4.00 -9.64
C LEU A 200 -18.06 -4.33 -10.99
N GLY A 201 -18.12 -5.60 -11.33
CA GLY A 201 -18.59 -6.14 -12.61
C GLY A 201 -17.86 -7.42 -12.94
N THR A 202 -17.81 -7.78 -14.21
CA THR A 202 -17.12 -8.98 -14.67
C THR A 202 -16.12 -8.65 -15.77
N VAL A 203 -15.08 -9.48 -15.91
CA VAL A 203 -14.07 -9.31 -16.96
C VAL A 203 -14.74 -9.35 -18.33
N CYS A 204 -14.59 -8.28 -19.11
CA CYS A 204 -15.14 -8.18 -20.45
C CYS A 204 -14.31 -8.99 -21.47
N ALA A 205 -14.90 -9.28 -22.63
CA ALA A 205 -14.24 -10.08 -23.68
C ALA A 205 -12.90 -9.47 -24.14
N GLN A 206 -12.84 -8.14 -24.28
CA GLN A 206 -11.62 -7.44 -24.70
C GLN A 206 -10.51 -7.58 -23.66
N ALA A 207 -10.83 -7.44 -22.37
CA ALA A 207 -9.87 -7.62 -21.29
C ALA A 207 -9.40 -9.08 -21.20
N ALA A 208 -10.31 -10.04 -21.38
CA ALA A 208 -9.97 -11.47 -21.41
C ALA A 208 -8.93 -11.79 -22.49
N GLU A 209 -9.12 -11.27 -23.70
CA GLU A 209 -8.17 -11.45 -24.81
C GLU A 209 -6.79 -10.86 -24.50
N GLN A 210 -6.74 -9.68 -23.84
CA GLN A 210 -5.51 -8.98 -23.56
C GLN A 210 -4.75 -9.50 -22.34
N THR A 211 -5.45 -10.04 -21.34
CA THR A 211 -4.87 -10.45 -20.07
C THR A 211 -4.70 -11.96 -19.91
N GLY A 212 -5.49 -12.75 -20.63
CA GLY A 212 -5.63 -14.20 -20.40
C GLY A 212 -6.56 -14.58 -19.25
N LEU A 213 -7.17 -13.59 -18.56
CA LEU A 213 -8.25 -13.84 -17.60
C LEU A 213 -9.48 -14.33 -18.31
N PRO A 214 -10.25 -15.28 -17.77
CA PRO A 214 -11.52 -15.69 -18.37
C PRO A 214 -12.54 -14.55 -18.40
N ALA A 215 -13.26 -14.40 -19.51
CA ALA A 215 -14.40 -13.49 -19.56
C ALA A 215 -15.50 -13.96 -18.59
N GLY A 216 -16.18 -13.00 -17.95
CA GLY A 216 -17.31 -13.27 -17.07
C GLY A 216 -16.94 -13.53 -15.60
N ILE A 217 -15.67 -13.68 -15.23
CA ILE A 217 -15.28 -13.77 -13.82
C ILE A 217 -15.43 -12.42 -13.11
N PRO A 218 -15.74 -12.40 -11.81
CA PRO A 218 -15.86 -11.16 -11.04
C PRO A 218 -14.57 -10.34 -11.02
N VAL A 219 -14.72 -9.01 -11.17
CA VAL A 219 -13.72 -8.00 -10.82
C VAL A 219 -14.13 -7.40 -9.48
N VAL A 220 -13.29 -7.51 -8.49
CA VAL A 220 -13.58 -7.15 -7.09
C VAL A 220 -12.86 -5.86 -6.73
N ALA A 221 -13.54 -4.96 -6.02
CA ALA A 221 -12.94 -3.75 -5.46
C ALA A 221 -11.83 -4.13 -4.48
N GLY A 222 -10.62 -3.71 -4.79
CA GLY A 222 -9.45 -4.00 -3.99
C GLY A 222 -9.22 -3.01 -2.84
N MET A 223 -7.95 -2.80 -2.51
CA MET A 223 -7.53 -1.88 -1.46
C MET A 223 -6.20 -1.20 -1.83
N THR A 224 -5.80 -0.21 -1.02
CA THR A 224 -4.44 0.34 -1.13
C THR A 224 -3.38 -0.71 -0.81
N ASP A 225 -2.18 -0.54 -1.37
CA ASP A 225 -1.01 -1.41 -1.18
C ASP A 225 -0.73 -1.78 0.29
N GLY A 226 -0.79 -0.79 1.19
CA GLY A 226 -0.58 -1.01 2.62
C GLY A 226 -1.69 -1.85 3.28
N CYS A 227 -2.94 -1.77 2.79
CA CYS A 227 -4.03 -2.63 3.26
C CYS A 227 -3.93 -4.03 2.64
N ALA A 228 -3.55 -4.11 1.37
CA ALA A 228 -3.29 -5.38 0.70
C ALA A 228 -2.17 -6.17 1.39
N ALA A 229 -1.10 -5.50 1.81
CA ALA A 229 -0.03 -6.12 2.60
C ALA A 229 -0.51 -6.61 3.98
N GLN A 230 -1.48 -5.92 4.60
CA GLN A 230 -2.13 -6.35 5.83
C GLN A 230 -2.87 -7.68 5.63
N ILE A 231 -3.68 -7.77 4.56
CA ILE A 231 -4.39 -9.00 4.19
C ILE A 231 -3.40 -10.13 3.89
N ALA A 232 -2.38 -9.85 3.06
CA ALA A 232 -1.34 -10.82 2.73
C ALA A 232 -0.62 -11.37 3.95
N ALA A 233 -0.39 -10.52 4.96
CA ALA A 233 0.21 -10.91 6.21
C ALA A 233 -0.72 -11.76 7.11
N GLY A 234 -2.01 -11.88 6.78
CA GLY A 234 -3.00 -12.60 7.60
C GLY A 234 -3.31 -11.93 8.94
N ALA A 235 -2.97 -10.65 9.10
CA ALA A 235 -3.20 -9.89 10.33
C ALA A 235 -4.61 -9.26 10.28
N LEU A 236 -5.65 -10.08 10.40
CA LEU A 236 -7.04 -9.72 10.14
C LEU A 236 -7.95 -9.75 11.38
N ARG A 237 -7.52 -10.40 12.46
CA ARG A 237 -8.31 -10.48 13.69
C ARG A 237 -8.14 -9.18 14.50
N PRO A 238 -9.18 -8.73 15.21
CA PRO A 238 -9.04 -7.60 16.13
C PRO A 238 -7.89 -7.82 17.11
N GLY A 239 -6.95 -6.87 17.13
CA GLY A 239 -5.72 -6.96 17.92
C GLY A 239 -4.48 -7.37 17.13
N ASP A 240 -4.64 -7.96 15.95
CA ASP A 240 -3.50 -8.25 15.08
C ASP A 240 -2.93 -6.97 14.49
N CYS A 241 -1.62 -6.96 14.30
CA CYS A 241 -0.91 -5.84 13.68
C CYS A 241 0.04 -6.34 12.58
N ASN A 242 0.22 -5.52 11.57
CA ASN A 242 1.28 -5.70 10.57
C ASN A 242 2.21 -4.49 10.57
N SER A 243 3.49 -4.74 10.77
CA SER A 243 4.54 -3.72 10.72
C SER A 243 5.38 -3.89 9.45
N VAL A 244 5.15 -3.01 8.51
CA VAL A 244 5.87 -2.96 7.23
C VAL A 244 7.07 -2.04 7.39
N LEU A 245 8.27 -2.58 7.46
CA LEU A 245 9.49 -1.79 7.52
C LEU A 245 10.26 -1.87 6.20
N GLY A 246 10.00 -0.88 5.38
CA GLY A 246 10.71 -0.58 4.14
C GLY A 246 11.57 0.67 4.29
N THR A 247 11.63 1.53 3.27
CA THR A 247 12.27 2.86 3.36
C THR A 247 11.69 3.66 4.52
N THR A 248 10.39 3.54 4.77
CA THR A 248 9.66 4.08 5.92
C THR A 248 8.98 2.95 6.70
N LEU A 249 8.54 3.24 7.92
CA LEU A 249 7.75 2.31 8.74
C LEU A 249 6.26 2.61 8.56
N VAL A 250 5.48 1.60 8.21
CA VAL A 250 4.01 1.65 8.22
C VAL A 250 3.50 0.61 9.22
N LEU A 251 2.75 1.05 10.21
CA LEU A 251 2.09 0.16 11.16
C LEU A 251 0.59 0.21 10.97
N LYS A 252 -0.04 -0.94 10.83
CA LYS A 252 -1.49 -1.09 10.79
C LYS A 252 -1.95 -2.15 11.78
N GLY A 253 -3.00 -1.83 12.52
CA GLY A 253 -3.72 -2.78 13.36
C GLY A 253 -5.03 -3.22 12.73
N CYS A 254 -5.73 -4.11 13.42
CA CYS A 254 -7.09 -4.51 13.12
C CYS A 254 -7.99 -4.24 14.34
N SER A 255 -9.14 -3.60 14.13
CA SER A 255 -10.07 -3.21 15.19
C SER A 255 -11.52 -3.30 14.72
N ARG A 256 -12.44 -3.57 15.64
CA ARG A 256 -13.89 -3.46 15.35
C ARG A 256 -14.37 -2.01 15.34
N GLU A 257 -13.66 -1.13 16.03
CA GLU A 257 -13.99 0.29 16.14
C GLU A 257 -13.05 1.14 15.30
N ARG A 258 -13.57 2.25 14.79
CA ARG A 258 -12.80 3.24 14.05
C ARG A 258 -11.91 4.01 15.02
N ILE A 259 -10.61 3.98 14.78
CA ILE A 259 -9.59 4.70 15.54
C ILE A 259 -8.97 5.77 14.66
N GLU A 260 -9.07 7.03 15.07
CA GLU A 260 -8.51 8.16 14.33
C GLU A 260 -7.88 9.19 15.26
N ASP A 261 -6.72 9.67 14.86
CA ASP A 261 -6.06 10.84 15.41
C ASP A 261 -5.22 11.49 14.31
N ARG A 262 -5.88 12.27 13.47
CA ARG A 262 -5.24 12.90 12.30
C ARG A 262 -4.11 13.84 12.71
N ALA A 263 -4.20 14.47 13.89
CA ALA A 263 -3.15 15.34 14.42
C ALA A 263 -1.83 14.59 14.67
N HIS A 264 -1.89 13.27 14.88
CA HIS A 264 -0.73 12.41 15.09
C HIS A 264 -0.58 11.34 14.00
N GLY A 265 -1.20 11.56 12.83
CA GLY A 265 -1.01 10.71 11.65
C GLY A 265 -1.72 9.34 11.70
N VAL A 266 -2.70 9.16 12.61
CA VAL A 266 -3.49 7.92 12.71
C VAL A 266 -4.82 8.08 11.99
N TYR A 267 -5.11 7.15 11.08
CA TYR A 267 -6.38 7.05 10.37
C TYR A 267 -6.73 5.58 10.09
N SER A 268 -8.03 5.31 9.94
CA SER A 268 -8.56 3.95 9.73
C SER A 268 -9.08 3.76 8.32
N HIS A 269 -8.66 2.68 7.66
CA HIS A 269 -9.33 2.18 6.48
C HIS A 269 -10.45 1.21 6.87
N ARG A 270 -11.47 1.06 6.02
CA ARG A 270 -12.44 -0.01 6.15
C ARG A 270 -11.74 -1.34 5.90
N SER A 271 -12.00 -2.33 6.76
CA SER A 271 -11.62 -3.72 6.53
C SER A 271 -12.70 -4.44 5.68
N PRO A 272 -12.35 -5.47 4.92
CA PRO A 272 -13.36 -6.24 4.16
C PRO A 272 -14.42 -6.93 5.03
N ASP A 273 -14.13 -7.19 6.31
CA ASP A 273 -15.00 -7.83 7.30
C ASP A 273 -15.84 -6.85 8.13
N GLU A 274 -16.11 -5.65 7.59
CA GLU A 274 -16.83 -4.56 8.27
C GLU A 274 -16.08 -3.91 9.46
N GLY A 275 -14.89 -4.38 9.79
CA GLY A 275 -13.99 -3.77 10.77
C GLY A 275 -13.21 -2.58 10.24
N TRP A 276 -12.11 -2.25 10.95
CA TRP A 276 -11.24 -1.12 10.67
C TRP A 276 -9.77 -1.50 10.74
N LEU A 277 -8.98 -0.87 9.90
CA LEU A 277 -7.53 -1.01 9.87
C LEU A 277 -6.87 0.32 10.29
N PRO A 278 -6.83 0.63 11.61
CA PRO A 278 -6.16 1.82 12.12
C PRO A 278 -4.65 1.72 11.95
N GLY A 279 -4.03 2.85 11.68
CA GLY A 279 -2.57 2.90 11.59
C GLY A 279 -2.04 4.19 11.05
N GLY A 280 -0.74 4.24 10.88
CA GLY A 280 -0.03 5.41 10.38
C GLY A 280 1.30 5.03 9.74
N ALA A 281 1.94 6.04 9.16
CA ALA A 281 3.25 5.93 8.52
C ALA A 281 4.24 6.90 9.15
N SER A 282 5.28 6.36 9.80
CA SER A 282 6.41 7.13 10.29
C SER A 282 7.33 7.56 9.15
N SER A 283 8.01 8.67 9.32
CA SER A 283 9.09 9.09 8.42
C SER A 283 10.39 8.32 8.66
N SER A 284 10.51 7.65 9.82
CA SER A 284 11.62 6.74 10.13
C SER A 284 11.45 5.41 9.38
N GLY A 285 12.53 4.79 8.99
CA GLY A 285 12.51 3.48 8.33
C GLY A 285 13.90 2.99 7.96
N ALA A 286 13.96 1.79 7.37
CA ALA A 286 15.23 1.16 7.00
C ALA A 286 16.03 1.93 5.94
N GLY A 287 15.42 2.91 5.26
CA GLY A 287 16.10 3.84 4.36
C GLY A 287 17.21 4.66 5.03
N VAL A 288 17.22 4.74 6.35
CA VAL A 288 18.31 5.41 7.10
C VAL A 288 19.65 4.70 6.92
N LEU A 289 19.67 3.37 6.76
CA LEU A 289 20.91 2.62 6.58
C LEU A 289 21.66 2.99 5.29
N PRO A 290 21.04 2.87 4.09
CA PRO A 290 21.72 3.28 2.86
C PRO A 290 21.97 4.78 2.79
N ALA A 291 21.17 5.61 3.45
CA ALA A 291 21.42 7.06 3.53
C ALA A 291 22.64 7.40 4.39
N THR A 292 22.88 6.64 5.46
CA THR A 292 24.04 6.83 6.37
C THR A 292 25.28 6.14 5.84
N PHE A 293 25.12 5.00 5.16
CA PHE A 293 26.20 4.13 4.66
C PHE A 293 26.03 3.84 3.17
N PRO A 294 26.15 4.84 2.28
CA PRO A 294 25.77 4.71 0.87
C PRO A 294 26.60 3.67 0.08
N ASP A 295 27.85 3.41 0.49
CA ASP A 295 28.79 2.55 -0.21
C ASP A 295 29.01 1.21 0.52
N ARG A 296 28.16 0.87 1.49
CA ARG A 296 28.32 -0.34 2.30
C ARG A 296 27.36 -1.45 1.86
N ASP A 297 27.84 -2.69 1.96
CA ASP A 297 26.98 -3.87 1.94
C ASP A 297 26.12 -3.88 3.20
N LEU A 298 24.80 -3.74 3.02
CA LEU A 298 23.84 -3.66 4.13
C LEU A 298 23.70 -5.00 4.87
N ASP A 299 23.93 -6.14 4.22
CA ASP A 299 23.90 -7.45 4.87
C ASP A 299 25.13 -7.64 5.76
N GLU A 300 26.31 -7.20 5.30
CA GLU A 300 27.53 -7.18 6.11
C GLU A 300 27.38 -6.25 7.30
N LEU A 301 26.87 -5.03 7.04
CA LEU A 301 26.64 -4.03 8.09
C LEU A 301 25.64 -4.54 9.14
N GLY A 302 24.59 -5.25 8.71
CA GLY A 302 23.61 -5.88 9.61
C GLY A 302 24.20 -7.01 10.44
N ARG A 303 25.17 -7.77 9.90
CA ARG A 303 25.91 -8.79 10.69
C ARG A 303 26.81 -8.13 11.75
N ARG A 304 27.56 -7.10 11.39
CA ARG A 304 28.38 -6.34 12.34
C ARG A 304 27.51 -5.66 13.42
N ALA A 305 26.39 -5.09 13.06
CA ALA A 305 25.44 -4.51 14.01
C ALA A 305 24.93 -5.56 15.02
N ALA A 306 24.72 -6.80 14.58
CA ALA A 306 24.25 -7.89 15.44
C ALA A 306 25.28 -8.36 16.47
N GLU A 307 26.57 -8.00 16.32
CA GLU A 307 27.61 -8.24 17.31
C GLU A 307 27.48 -7.32 18.54
N HIS A 308 26.76 -6.19 18.37
CA HIS A 308 26.42 -5.26 19.43
C HIS A 308 24.99 -5.55 19.93
N GLU A 309 24.81 -6.58 20.78
CA GLU A 309 23.49 -7.01 21.28
C GLU A 309 22.67 -5.86 21.90
N ARG A 310 23.34 -4.94 22.57
CA ARG A 310 22.77 -3.69 23.12
C ARG A 310 23.80 -2.58 23.03
N THR A 311 23.47 -1.54 22.30
CA THR A 311 24.27 -0.31 22.32
C THR A 311 23.72 0.68 23.34
N SER A 312 24.62 1.39 24.02
CA SER A 312 24.27 2.53 24.88
C SER A 312 24.00 3.81 24.06
N VAL A 313 24.30 3.78 22.77
CA VAL A 313 24.06 4.90 21.85
C VAL A 313 22.59 4.90 21.45
N LEU A 314 21.88 5.99 21.73
CA LEU A 314 20.48 6.17 21.36
C LEU A 314 20.38 7.00 20.08
N ALA A 315 19.71 6.48 19.06
CA ALA A 315 19.46 7.17 17.81
C ALA A 315 17.98 7.37 17.53
N TYR A 316 17.61 8.55 16.98
CA TYR A 316 16.34 8.75 16.30
C TYR A 316 16.58 8.77 14.78
N PRO A 317 16.14 7.72 14.05
CA PRO A 317 16.66 7.43 12.71
C PRO A 317 15.79 8.08 11.60
N LEU A 318 15.86 9.41 11.45
CA LEU A 318 15.24 10.13 10.35
C LEU A 318 16.22 10.33 9.19
N VAL A 319 15.76 10.13 7.95
CA VAL A 319 16.51 10.49 6.73
C VAL A 319 16.30 11.96 6.38
N SER A 320 15.07 12.45 6.55
CA SER A 320 14.67 13.83 6.25
C SER A 320 14.06 14.51 7.46
N ARG A 321 13.89 15.83 7.39
CA ARG A 321 13.20 16.61 8.43
C ARG A 321 11.71 16.24 8.47
N GLY A 322 11.17 16.12 9.67
CA GLY A 322 9.77 15.94 9.96
C GLY A 322 9.37 14.49 10.27
N GLU A 323 8.58 14.34 11.33
CA GLU A 323 7.91 13.08 11.68
C GLU A 323 6.40 13.24 11.56
N ARG A 324 5.71 12.16 11.14
CA ARG A 324 4.28 12.14 10.90
C ARG A 324 3.53 11.25 11.89
N PHE A 325 4.15 10.16 12.31
CA PHE A 325 3.61 9.13 13.21
C PHE A 325 4.76 8.49 13.97
N PRO A 326 4.68 8.28 15.29
CA PRO A 326 3.50 8.32 16.18
C PRO A 326 3.14 9.71 16.72
N PHE A 327 3.81 10.73 16.29
CA PHE A 327 3.52 12.13 16.65
C PHE A 327 3.83 13.03 15.45
N ALA A 328 3.06 14.09 15.26
CA ALA A 328 3.32 15.07 14.22
C ALA A 328 4.34 16.10 14.73
N ALA A 329 5.52 16.08 14.13
CA ALA A 329 6.60 17.01 14.45
C ALA A 329 7.31 17.43 13.15
N PRO A 330 6.83 18.45 12.44
CA PRO A 330 7.38 18.87 11.14
C PRO A 330 8.84 19.33 11.22
N ASP A 331 9.29 19.71 12.42
CA ASP A 331 10.65 20.15 12.68
C ASP A 331 11.57 19.05 13.22
N ALA A 332 11.07 17.84 13.44
CA ALA A 332 11.88 16.72 13.93
C ALA A 332 13.09 16.47 13.03
N ARG A 333 14.22 16.19 13.65
CA ARG A 333 15.47 15.85 12.98
C ARG A 333 16.06 14.58 13.56
N ALA A 334 16.86 13.88 12.78
CA ALA A 334 17.68 12.81 13.29
C ALA A 334 18.58 13.34 14.43
N PHE A 335 18.75 12.52 15.43
CA PHE A 335 19.74 12.77 16.48
C PHE A 335 20.39 11.48 16.95
N MET A 336 21.55 11.63 17.58
CA MET A 336 22.27 10.53 18.24
C MET A 336 22.79 11.02 19.58
N LEU A 337 22.52 10.28 20.64
CA LEU A 337 23.04 10.51 22.00
C LEU A 337 24.08 9.44 22.29
N GLY A 338 25.30 9.86 22.57
CA GLY A 338 26.47 8.99 22.62
C GLY A 338 27.26 8.98 21.31
N THR A 339 28.44 8.37 21.34
CA THR A 339 29.34 8.25 20.18
C THR A 339 29.59 6.78 19.94
N PRO A 340 29.21 6.24 18.75
CA PRO A 340 29.50 4.86 18.38
C PRO A 340 31.01 4.61 18.33
N ALA A 341 31.46 3.46 18.81
CA ALA A 341 32.87 3.08 18.77
C ALA A 341 33.35 2.74 17.35
N ASP A 342 32.43 2.19 16.52
CA ASP A 342 32.69 1.84 15.12
C ASP A 342 31.41 1.88 14.28
N GLU A 343 31.53 1.53 12.97
CA GLU A 343 30.37 1.48 12.03
C GLU A 343 29.34 0.41 12.42
N GLY A 344 29.76 -0.69 13.03
CA GLY A 344 28.86 -1.76 13.51
C GLY A 344 27.96 -1.26 14.63
N GLU A 345 28.52 -0.56 15.62
CA GLU A 345 27.76 0.04 16.71
C GLU A 345 26.88 1.19 16.20
N HIS A 346 27.36 1.98 15.23
CA HIS A 346 26.54 3.02 14.60
C HIS A 346 25.29 2.41 13.93
N ALA A 347 25.46 1.34 13.15
CA ALA A 347 24.34 0.63 12.53
C ALA A 347 23.43 -0.01 13.59
N ALA A 348 23.99 -0.59 14.66
CA ALA A 348 23.23 -1.15 15.78
C ALA A 348 22.35 -0.09 16.46
N ALA A 349 22.89 1.11 16.69
CA ALA A 349 22.14 2.24 17.26
C ALA A 349 20.97 2.68 16.37
N LEU A 350 21.16 2.73 15.05
CA LEU A 350 20.09 3.04 14.10
C LEU A 350 19.01 1.97 14.08
N LEU A 351 19.37 0.68 14.04
CA LEU A 351 18.42 -0.44 14.06
C LEU A 351 17.66 -0.51 15.39
N GLN A 352 18.33 -0.30 16.54
CA GLN A 352 17.68 -0.20 17.83
C GLN A 352 16.73 1.00 17.89
N GLY A 353 17.12 2.15 17.33
CA GLY A 353 16.27 3.31 17.19
C GLY A 353 15.01 3.06 16.37
N LEU A 354 15.12 2.33 15.24
CA LEU A 354 13.97 1.91 14.45
C LEU A 354 13.00 1.03 15.24
N ALA A 355 13.50 0.06 16.00
CA ALA A 355 12.68 -0.81 16.83
C ALA A 355 11.98 -0.01 17.97
N LEU A 356 12.65 1.01 18.54
CA LEU A 356 12.07 1.91 19.54
C LEU A 356 10.97 2.80 18.93
N VAL A 357 11.16 3.32 17.72
CA VAL A 357 10.11 4.06 17.00
C VAL A 357 8.90 3.16 16.73
N GLU A 358 9.12 1.92 16.31
CA GLU A 358 8.03 0.96 16.12
C GLU A 358 7.26 0.71 17.43
N ARG A 359 7.94 0.57 18.57
CA ARG A 359 7.30 0.46 19.88
C ARG A 359 6.48 1.69 20.23
N LEU A 360 6.98 2.90 19.93
CA LEU A 360 6.22 4.14 20.13
C LEU A 360 4.96 4.18 19.25
N CYS A 361 5.05 3.68 18.01
CA CYS A 361 3.91 3.57 17.10
C CYS A 361 2.82 2.62 17.66
N LEU A 362 3.20 1.45 18.18
CA LEU A 362 2.28 0.53 18.84
C LEU A 362 1.64 1.17 20.08
N ALA A 363 2.46 1.75 20.95
CA ALA A 363 1.98 2.44 22.16
C ALA A 363 0.99 3.57 21.82
N ARG A 364 1.20 4.27 20.69
CA ARG A 364 0.26 5.30 20.23
C ARG A 364 -1.10 4.71 19.84
N LEU A 365 -1.12 3.61 19.12
CA LEU A 365 -2.38 2.93 18.79
C LEU A 365 -3.10 2.45 20.06
N GLU A 366 -2.37 1.89 21.03
CA GLU A 366 -2.91 1.46 22.32
C GLU A 366 -3.53 2.62 23.12
N GLN A 367 -2.84 3.77 23.18
CA GLN A 367 -3.33 4.98 23.84
C GLN A 367 -4.65 5.49 23.22
N LEU A 368 -4.84 5.27 21.92
CA LEU A 368 -6.06 5.63 21.21
C LEU A 368 -7.17 4.57 21.33
N GLY A 369 -6.92 3.47 22.08
CA GLY A 369 -7.89 2.41 22.31
C GLY A 369 -7.87 1.31 21.25
N ALA A 370 -6.91 1.30 20.32
CA ALA A 370 -6.79 0.20 19.38
C ALA A 370 -6.29 -1.06 20.11
N PRO A 371 -6.92 -2.23 19.90
CA PRO A 371 -6.38 -3.47 20.38
C PRO A 371 -5.09 -3.79 19.62
N THR A 372 -4.01 -4.18 20.34
CA THR A 372 -2.73 -4.55 19.74
C THR A 372 -2.18 -5.86 20.28
N GLY A 373 -2.94 -6.55 21.16
CA GLY A 373 -2.50 -7.76 21.86
C GLY A 373 -2.53 -9.05 21.05
N GLY A 374 -2.96 -9.03 19.79
CA GLY A 374 -2.99 -10.16 18.87
C GLY A 374 -1.60 -10.49 18.27
N GLU A 375 -1.57 -11.09 17.10
CA GLU A 375 -0.32 -11.36 16.38
C GLU A 375 0.33 -10.09 15.84
N LEU A 376 1.67 -10.01 15.87
CA LEU A 376 2.43 -8.97 15.19
C LEU A 376 3.22 -9.57 14.03
N SER A 377 2.79 -9.28 12.83
CA SER A 377 3.50 -9.65 11.60
C SER A 377 4.54 -8.60 11.24
N LEU A 378 5.75 -9.04 10.88
CA LEU A 378 6.81 -8.18 10.37
C LEU A 378 6.98 -8.41 8.86
N THR A 379 6.87 -7.34 8.10
CA THR A 379 6.97 -7.36 6.63
C THR A 379 7.88 -6.25 6.11
N GLY A 380 8.00 -6.14 4.79
CA GLY A 380 8.93 -5.21 4.16
C GLY A 380 10.35 -5.73 4.05
N GLY A 381 11.24 -4.96 3.43
CA GLY A 381 12.61 -5.37 3.15
C GLY A 381 13.44 -5.72 4.39
N ALA A 382 13.21 -5.03 5.51
CA ALA A 382 13.90 -5.26 6.76
C ALA A 382 13.57 -6.61 7.44
N ALA A 383 12.45 -7.24 7.08
CA ALA A 383 12.07 -8.56 7.58
C ALA A 383 12.99 -9.69 7.10
N ARG A 384 13.83 -9.45 6.07
CA ARG A 384 14.85 -10.40 5.61
C ARG A 384 15.97 -10.61 6.64
N SER A 385 16.27 -9.58 7.44
CA SER A 385 17.32 -9.66 8.47
C SER A 385 16.80 -10.36 9.72
N ARG A 386 17.11 -11.64 9.88
CA ARG A 386 16.74 -12.41 11.08
C ARG A 386 17.30 -11.83 12.40
N PRO A 387 18.54 -11.33 12.46
CA PRO A 387 19.04 -10.64 13.66
C PRO A 387 18.20 -9.42 14.00
N PHE A 388 17.85 -8.61 13.02
CA PHE A 388 17.03 -7.42 13.25
C PHE A 388 15.59 -7.77 13.67
N CYS A 389 14.99 -8.82 13.11
CA CYS A 389 13.67 -9.28 13.57
C CYS A 389 13.70 -9.74 15.04
N ARG A 390 14.79 -10.38 15.51
CA ARG A 390 14.99 -10.71 16.93
C ARG A 390 15.09 -9.46 17.80
N LEU A 391 15.91 -8.47 17.40
CA LEU A 391 16.02 -7.19 18.11
C LEU A 391 14.64 -6.50 18.22
N ARG A 392 13.84 -6.51 17.14
CA ARG A 392 12.49 -5.95 17.17
C ARG A 392 11.61 -6.68 18.19
N ALA A 393 11.60 -8.03 18.18
CA ALA A 393 10.84 -8.82 19.14
C ALA A 393 11.24 -8.51 20.60
N GLU A 394 12.54 -8.38 20.89
CA GLU A 394 13.05 -8.01 22.21
C GLU A 394 12.61 -6.61 22.64
N VAL A 395 12.79 -5.60 21.78
CA VAL A 395 12.41 -4.20 22.07
C VAL A 395 10.90 -4.06 22.23
N LEU A 396 10.12 -4.78 21.44
CA LEU A 396 8.66 -4.78 21.49
C LEU A 396 8.12 -5.61 22.67
N GLY A 397 8.94 -6.50 23.23
CA GLY A 397 8.59 -7.38 24.35
C GLY A 397 7.51 -8.41 23.98
N ARG A 398 7.48 -8.86 22.72
CA ARG A 398 6.48 -9.81 22.21
C ARG A 398 7.02 -10.68 21.06
N GLU A 399 6.37 -11.80 20.85
CA GLU A 399 6.64 -12.64 19.69
C GLU A 399 6.23 -11.93 18.39
N VAL A 400 6.99 -12.20 17.34
CA VAL A 400 6.74 -11.64 16.00
C VAL A 400 6.63 -12.77 14.99
N ARG A 401 5.73 -12.61 14.03
CA ARG A 401 5.53 -13.54 12.93
C ARG A 401 6.13 -12.99 11.64
N LEU A 402 6.78 -13.84 10.88
CA LEU A 402 7.22 -13.54 9.52
C LEU A 402 6.28 -14.31 8.58
N PRO A 403 5.33 -13.63 7.93
CA PRO A 403 4.37 -14.29 7.05
C PRO A 403 5.08 -14.84 5.80
N GLU A 404 4.52 -15.88 5.20
CA GLU A 404 5.05 -16.48 3.97
C GLU A 404 4.99 -15.53 2.78
N SER A 405 3.97 -14.69 2.71
CA SER A 405 3.84 -13.63 1.73
C SER A 405 3.42 -12.30 2.38
N ALA A 406 3.94 -11.21 1.85
CA ALA A 406 3.54 -9.84 2.18
C ALA A 406 3.30 -9.03 0.89
N GLU A 407 3.22 -9.72 -0.25
CA GLU A 407 3.00 -9.09 -1.55
C GLU A 407 1.55 -8.58 -1.66
N GLY A 408 1.35 -7.32 -2.08
CA GLY A 408 0.01 -6.76 -2.28
C GLY A 408 -0.85 -7.61 -3.21
N ALA A 409 -0.27 -8.13 -4.28
CA ALA A 409 -0.98 -9.04 -5.20
C ALA A 409 -1.47 -10.32 -4.50
N PHE A 410 -0.71 -10.88 -3.53
CA PHE A 410 -1.16 -12.02 -2.75
C PHE A 410 -2.40 -11.66 -1.90
N GLY A 411 -2.34 -10.52 -1.20
CA GLY A 411 -3.47 -10.03 -0.42
C GLY A 411 -4.72 -9.78 -1.28
N MET A 412 -4.54 -9.30 -2.50
CA MET A 412 -5.67 -9.08 -3.42
C MET A 412 -6.25 -10.39 -3.95
N ALA A 413 -5.43 -11.41 -4.17
CA ALA A 413 -5.94 -12.73 -4.53
C ALA A 413 -6.78 -13.34 -3.40
N LEU A 414 -6.35 -13.20 -2.14
CA LEU A 414 -7.13 -13.60 -0.97
C LEU A 414 -8.45 -12.81 -0.87
N LEU A 415 -8.40 -11.49 -1.07
CA LEU A 415 -9.61 -10.66 -1.07
C LEU A 415 -10.57 -11.07 -2.19
N ALA A 416 -10.07 -11.38 -3.38
CA ALA A 416 -10.90 -11.87 -4.47
C ALA A 416 -11.56 -13.22 -4.14
N ALA A 417 -10.85 -14.10 -3.41
CA ALA A 417 -11.39 -15.39 -2.97
C ALA A 417 -12.50 -15.25 -1.91
N SER A 418 -12.46 -14.21 -1.08
CA SER A 418 -13.45 -14.00 -0.02
C SER A 418 -14.86 -13.68 -0.54
N THR A 419 -15.03 -13.42 -1.84
CA THR A 419 -16.36 -13.32 -2.46
C THR A 419 -17.08 -14.65 -2.57
N GLU A 420 -16.34 -15.76 -2.48
CA GLU A 420 -16.89 -17.12 -2.48
C GLU A 420 -17.00 -17.71 -1.06
N GLU A 421 -16.02 -17.38 -0.18
CA GLU A 421 -16.01 -17.78 1.24
C GLU A 421 -15.41 -16.64 2.08
N PRO A 422 -15.93 -16.31 3.29
CA PRO A 422 -15.38 -15.24 4.16
C PRO A 422 -13.91 -15.45 4.50
N LEU A 423 -13.13 -14.36 4.57
CA LEU A 423 -11.71 -14.34 4.97
C LEU A 423 -11.51 -14.74 6.43
#